data_f51b9c90dab6591d7600b724de32db09
#
_entry.id   f51b9c90dab6591d7600b724de32db09
#
_cell.length_a   1.000
_cell.length_b   1.000
_cell.length_c   1.000
_cell.angle_alpha   90.00
_cell.angle_beta   90.00
_cell.angle_gamma   90.00
#
_symmetry.space_group_name_H-M   'P 1'
#
loop_
_entity.id
_entity.type
_entity.pdbx_description
1 polymer ?
#
loop_
_entity_poly.entity_id
_entity_poly.type
_entity_poly.pdbx_seq_one_letter_code
_entity_poly.pdbx_strand_id
1 'polypeptide(L)'
;MLANILSRYWWMILLRGLAWLVFGILVFRQPAISLVTLTLLFGAFALVDGIANTVSAIGGRRENENWGVLLLTGLAGIAIGALTFYDPTITALGLLFYIAIWVTGTGLLQVVAGIRLRKEIEGEFWLILSGLVSIALGVFLVARPGAGALSVLWLIATYAIVFGVILVILAFRVRAFAQRLVAARG
;
A
#
# COMPACT_ATOMS: atom_id res chain seq x y z
N MET A 1 27.36 -15.77 -15.28
CA MET A 1 26.01 -16.22 -14.95
C MET A 1 25.07 -15.05 -14.64
N LEU A 2 25.42 -14.11 -13.78
CA LEU A 2 24.62 -12.92 -13.42
C LEU A 2 24.28 -12.02 -14.62
N ALA A 3 25.23 -11.77 -15.55
CA ALA A 3 25.00 -10.94 -16.73
C ALA A 3 23.88 -11.48 -17.63
N ASN A 4 23.80 -12.79 -17.80
CA ASN A 4 22.76 -13.44 -18.63
C ASN A 4 21.39 -13.42 -17.95
N ILE A 5 21.33 -13.42 -16.62
CA ILE A 5 20.08 -13.31 -15.86
C ILE A 5 19.57 -11.86 -15.96
N LEU A 6 20.43 -10.88 -15.75
CA LEU A 6 20.09 -9.46 -15.83
C LEU A 6 19.66 -9.05 -17.25
N SER A 7 20.34 -9.55 -18.30
CA SER A 7 19.97 -9.29 -19.68
C SER A 7 18.66 -9.95 -20.11
N ARG A 8 18.21 -10.98 -19.41
CA ARG A 8 16.95 -11.69 -19.72
C ARG A 8 15.74 -11.09 -19.03
N TYR A 9 15.91 -10.47 -17.84
CA TYR A 9 14.79 -10.04 -17.01
C TYR A 9 14.59 -8.51 -16.92
N TRP A 10 15.39 -7.68 -17.60
CA TRP A 10 15.25 -6.22 -17.59
C TRP A 10 13.87 -5.75 -18.08
N TRP A 11 13.27 -6.48 -19.03
CA TRP A 11 11.94 -6.17 -19.57
C TRP A 11 10.82 -6.35 -18.55
N MET A 12 10.97 -7.25 -17.56
CA MET A 12 10.00 -7.42 -16.48
C MET A 12 9.99 -6.20 -15.56
N ILE A 13 11.17 -5.63 -15.28
CA ILE A 13 11.30 -4.38 -14.52
C ILE A 13 10.67 -3.23 -15.30
N LEU A 14 10.89 -3.18 -16.61
CA LEU A 14 10.30 -2.18 -17.51
C LEU A 14 8.77 -2.29 -17.53
N LEU A 15 8.25 -3.50 -17.72
CA LEU A 15 6.81 -3.75 -17.73
C LEU A 15 6.17 -3.32 -16.41
N ARG A 16 6.80 -3.67 -15.29
CA ARG A 16 6.34 -3.26 -13.96
C ARG A 16 6.36 -1.73 -13.80
N GLY A 17 7.40 -1.06 -14.26
CA GLY A 17 7.50 0.40 -14.23
C GLY A 17 6.41 1.07 -15.08
N LEU A 18 6.15 0.55 -16.29
CA LEU A 18 5.08 1.02 -17.16
C LEU A 18 3.69 0.80 -16.53
N ALA A 19 3.46 -0.36 -15.92
CA ALA A 19 2.21 -0.64 -15.22
C ALA A 19 1.95 0.37 -14.09
N TRP A 20 2.96 0.70 -13.29
CA TRP A 20 2.86 1.73 -12.25
C TRP A 20 2.58 3.12 -12.81
N LEU A 21 3.20 3.51 -13.93
CA LEU A 21 2.95 4.79 -14.60
C LEU A 21 1.52 4.87 -15.13
N VAL A 22 1.07 3.84 -15.85
CA VAL A 22 -0.31 3.78 -16.38
C VAL A 22 -1.32 3.85 -15.24
N PHE A 23 -1.11 3.09 -14.17
CA PHE A 23 -1.97 3.11 -12.99
C PHE A 23 -2.04 4.52 -12.38
N GLY A 24 -0.90 5.17 -12.12
CA GLY A 24 -0.87 6.50 -11.54
C GLY A 24 -1.56 7.56 -12.41
N ILE A 25 -1.37 7.51 -13.73
CA ILE A 25 -2.03 8.42 -14.68
C ILE A 25 -3.55 8.19 -14.69
N LEU A 26 -4.00 6.94 -14.68
CA LEU A 26 -5.43 6.60 -14.66
C LEU A 26 -6.10 7.11 -13.38
N VAL A 27 -5.45 6.97 -12.23
CA VAL A 27 -5.96 7.47 -10.94
C VAL A 27 -6.13 8.99 -10.98
N PHE A 28 -5.19 9.74 -11.56
CA PHE A 28 -5.34 11.19 -11.70
C PHE A 28 -6.47 11.59 -12.66
N ARG A 29 -6.65 10.83 -13.74
CA ARG A 29 -7.67 11.17 -14.74
C ARG A 29 -9.10 10.85 -14.31
N GLN A 30 -9.26 9.77 -13.53
CA GLN A 30 -10.59 9.26 -13.14
C GLN A 30 -10.58 8.81 -11.67
N PRO A 31 -10.46 9.75 -10.71
CA PRO A 31 -10.31 9.39 -9.30
C PRO A 31 -11.52 8.63 -8.73
N ALA A 32 -12.74 8.98 -9.15
CA ALA A 32 -13.94 8.30 -8.67
C ALA A 32 -13.98 6.81 -9.07
N ILE A 33 -13.70 6.51 -10.36
CA ILE A 33 -13.64 5.13 -10.87
C ILE A 33 -12.49 4.38 -10.19
N SER A 34 -11.34 5.03 -10.01
CA SER A 34 -10.18 4.44 -9.36
C SER A 34 -10.46 4.08 -7.90
N LEU A 35 -11.18 4.95 -7.16
CA LEU A 35 -11.58 4.66 -5.78
C LEU A 35 -12.45 3.40 -5.72
N VAL A 36 -13.49 3.33 -6.54
CA VAL A 36 -14.39 2.18 -6.59
C VAL A 36 -13.62 0.91 -6.98
N THR A 37 -12.78 0.99 -8.02
CA THR A 37 -11.97 -0.15 -8.48
C THR A 37 -11.03 -0.66 -7.40
N LEU A 38 -10.29 0.22 -6.72
CA LEU A 38 -9.39 -0.16 -5.64
C LEU A 38 -10.15 -0.77 -4.47
N THR A 39 -11.31 -0.21 -4.13
CA THR A 39 -12.17 -0.75 -3.06
C THR A 39 -12.69 -2.14 -3.42
N LEU A 40 -13.13 -2.36 -4.66
CA LEU A 40 -13.59 -3.68 -5.13
C LEU A 40 -12.43 -4.70 -5.16
N LEU A 41 -11.23 -4.30 -5.58
CA LEU A 41 -10.06 -5.17 -5.50
C LEU A 41 -9.72 -5.54 -4.06
N PHE A 42 -9.81 -4.59 -3.12
CA PHE A 42 -9.67 -4.88 -1.69
C PHE A 42 -10.74 -5.86 -1.21
N GLY A 43 -12.00 -5.67 -1.60
CA GLY A 43 -13.10 -6.58 -1.27
C GLY A 43 -12.89 -8.00 -1.81
N ALA A 44 -12.43 -8.12 -3.04
CA ALA A 44 -12.09 -9.41 -3.64
C ALA A 44 -10.95 -10.09 -2.89
N PHE A 45 -9.89 -9.34 -2.55
CA PHE A 45 -8.78 -9.84 -1.75
C PHE A 45 -9.25 -10.29 -0.36
N ALA A 46 -10.06 -9.47 0.32
CA ALA A 46 -10.60 -9.80 1.64
C ALA A 46 -11.48 -11.06 1.63
N LEU A 47 -12.28 -11.26 0.57
CA LEU A 47 -13.06 -12.49 0.38
C LEU A 47 -12.16 -13.71 0.24
N VAL A 48 -11.19 -13.66 -0.66
CA VAL A 48 -10.29 -14.79 -0.93
C VAL A 48 -9.48 -15.15 0.32
N ASP A 49 -8.89 -14.13 0.95
CA ASP A 49 -8.14 -14.31 2.20
C ASP A 49 -9.03 -14.82 3.33
N GLY A 50 -10.24 -14.26 3.47
CA GLY A 50 -11.22 -14.70 4.47
C GLY A 50 -11.65 -16.15 4.28
N ILE A 51 -11.89 -16.59 3.05
CA ILE A 51 -12.20 -18.00 2.74
C ILE A 51 -10.99 -18.89 3.07
N ALA A 52 -9.78 -18.49 2.66
CA ALA A 52 -8.57 -19.27 2.90
C ALA A 52 -8.30 -19.42 4.41
N ASN A 53 -8.43 -18.34 5.19
CA ASN A 53 -8.28 -18.36 6.64
C ASN A 53 -9.35 -19.23 7.33
N THR A 54 -10.61 -19.16 6.87
CA THR A 54 -11.70 -19.98 7.39
C THR A 54 -11.46 -21.46 7.14
N VAL A 55 -11.07 -21.83 5.91
CA VAL A 55 -10.75 -23.22 5.56
C VAL A 55 -9.56 -23.73 6.36
N SER A 56 -8.51 -22.90 6.48
CA SER A 56 -7.32 -23.24 7.28
C SER A 56 -7.64 -23.40 8.77
N ALA A 57 -8.52 -22.57 9.33
CA ALA A 57 -8.95 -22.65 10.72
C ALA A 57 -9.71 -23.97 11.00
N ILE A 58 -10.59 -24.36 10.09
CA ILE A 58 -11.37 -25.60 10.24
C ILE A 58 -10.46 -26.83 10.06
N GLY A 59 -9.58 -26.82 9.04
CA GLY A 59 -8.64 -27.92 8.75
C GLY A 59 -7.57 -28.10 9.82
N GLY A 60 -7.04 -27.01 10.38
CA GLY A 60 -5.96 -26.98 11.38
C GLY A 60 -6.45 -27.00 12.84
N ARG A 61 -7.74 -27.18 13.10
CA ARG A 61 -8.34 -27.05 14.44
C ARG A 61 -7.68 -27.90 15.54
N ARG A 62 -7.09 -29.03 15.20
CA ARG A 62 -6.44 -29.93 16.15
C ARG A 62 -4.98 -29.61 16.41
N GLU A 63 -4.32 -28.87 15.53
CA GLU A 63 -2.88 -28.60 15.57
C GLU A 63 -2.57 -27.15 15.92
N ASN A 64 -3.52 -26.23 15.75
CA ASN A 64 -3.32 -24.79 15.93
C ASN A 64 -4.11 -24.29 17.15
N GLU A 65 -3.42 -23.89 18.22
CA GLU A 65 -4.04 -23.32 19.42
C GLU A 65 -4.85 -22.05 19.12
N ASN A 66 -4.48 -21.30 18.07
CA ASN A 66 -5.12 -20.04 17.68
C ASN A 66 -6.19 -20.20 16.58
N TRP A 67 -6.69 -21.44 16.33
CA TRP A 67 -7.69 -21.70 15.29
C TRP A 67 -8.93 -20.80 15.40
N GLY A 68 -9.35 -20.44 16.62
CA GLY A 68 -10.50 -19.57 16.86
C GLY A 68 -10.27 -18.13 16.39
N VAL A 69 -9.08 -17.58 16.59
CA VAL A 69 -8.69 -16.25 16.08
C VAL A 69 -8.64 -16.29 14.55
N LEU A 70 -8.07 -17.34 13.98
CA LEU A 70 -7.99 -17.53 12.53
C LEU A 70 -9.39 -17.66 11.90
N LEU A 71 -10.32 -18.37 12.56
CA LEU A 71 -11.70 -18.48 12.14
C LEU A 71 -12.42 -17.13 12.19
N LEU A 72 -12.25 -16.38 13.28
CA LEU A 72 -12.85 -15.04 13.43
C LEU A 72 -12.35 -14.06 12.37
N THR A 73 -11.04 -14.04 12.13
CA THR A 73 -10.45 -13.20 11.07
C THR A 73 -10.91 -13.61 9.69
N GLY A 74 -11.04 -14.92 9.43
CA GLY A 74 -11.58 -15.45 8.19
C GLY A 74 -13.03 -15.03 7.94
N LEU A 75 -13.89 -15.21 8.94
CA LEU A 75 -15.31 -14.79 8.86
C LEU A 75 -15.44 -13.27 8.70
N ALA A 76 -14.63 -12.48 9.42
CA ALA A 76 -14.59 -11.03 9.25
C ALA A 76 -14.17 -10.63 7.83
N GLY A 77 -13.16 -11.29 7.27
CA GLY A 77 -12.71 -11.06 5.88
C GLY A 77 -13.82 -11.36 4.86
N ILE A 78 -14.54 -12.46 5.02
CA ILE A 78 -15.70 -12.81 4.17
C ILE A 78 -16.80 -11.75 4.30
N ALA A 79 -17.13 -11.33 5.53
CA ALA A 79 -18.17 -10.34 5.76
C ALA A 79 -17.81 -8.97 5.14
N ILE A 80 -16.57 -8.50 5.33
CA ILE A 80 -16.07 -7.24 4.75
C ILE A 80 -16.07 -7.35 3.22
N GLY A 81 -15.57 -8.45 2.67
CA GLY A 81 -15.54 -8.67 1.23
C GLY A 81 -16.94 -8.67 0.62
N ALA A 82 -17.89 -9.39 1.21
CA ALA A 82 -19.29 -9.41 0.76
C ALA A 82 -19.93 -8.02 0.84
N LEU A 83 -19.73 -7.29 1.96
CA LEU A 83 -20.21 -5.92 2.11
C LEU A 83 -19.63 -4.98 1.06
N THR A 84 -18.36 -5.17 0.69
CA THR A 84 -17.70 -4.35 -0.34
C THR A 84 -18.36 -4.51 -1.71
N PHE A 85 -18.79 -5.72 -2.06
CA PHE A 85 -19.52 -5.96 -3.32
C PHE A 85 -20.96 -5.45 -3.28
N TYR A 86 -21.56 -5.41 -2.10
CA TYR A 86 -22.90 -4.85 -1.93
C TYR A 86 -22.89 -3.32 -2.02
N ASP A 87 -22.01 -2.66 -1.27
CA ASP A 87 -21.82 -1.20 -1.29
C ASP A 87 -20.33 -0.85 -1.09
N PRO A 88 -19.59 -0.58 -2.19
CA PRO A 88 -18.20 -0.18 -2.11
C PRO A 88 -17.98 1.11 -1.30
N THR A 89 -18.99 1.98 -1.21
CA THR A 89 -18.87 3.28 -0.52
C THR A 89 -18.68 3.09 0.98
N ILE A 90 -19.41 2.15 1.58
CA ILE A 90 -19.28 1.84 3.01
C ILE A 90 -17.86 1.35 3.32
N THR A 91 -17.34 0.44 2.50
CA THR A 91 -15.97 -0.07 2.69
C THR A 91 -14.92 1.00 2.46
N ALA A 92 -15.08 1.85 1.43
CA ALA A 92 -14.17 2.97 1.17
C ALA A 92 -14.13 3.95 2.36
N LEU A 93 -15.28 4.29 2.94
CA LEU A 93 -15.36 5.11 4.15
C LEU A 93 -14.72 4.41 5.35
N GLY A 94 -14.99 3.12 5.55
CA GLY A 94 -14.36 2.34 6.62
C GLY A 94 -12.84 2.32 6.53
N LEU A 95 -12.30 2.10 5.33
CA LEU A 95 -10.86 2.18 5.08
C LEU A 95 -10.30 3.58 5.33
N LEU A 96 -11.01 4.62 4.92
CA LEU A 96 -10.60 6.01 5.15
C LEU A 96 -10.52 6.32 6.64
N PHE A 97 -11.54 5.94 7.43
CA PHE A 97 -11.53 6.12 8.89
C PHE A 97 -10.43 5.30 9.56
N TYR A 98 -10.21 4.06 9.10
CA TYR A 98 -9.09 3.25 9.59
C TYR A 98 -7.74 3.94 9.34
N ILE A 99 -7.51 4.44 8.13
CA ILE A 99 -6.30 5.21 7.78
C ILE A 99 -6.19 6.46 8.67
N ALA A 100 -7.27 7.20 8.87
CA ALA A 100 -7.29 8.40 9.68
C ALA A 100 -6.89 8.13 11.13
N ILE A 101 -7.45 7.08 11.75
CA ILE A 101 -7.12 6.65 13.11
C ILE A 101 -5.65 6.23 13.19
N TRP A 102 -5.18 5.42 12.22
CA TRP A 102 -3.81 4.94 12.18
C TRP A 102 -2.79 6.09 12.03
N VAL A 103 -3.04 7.00 11.10
CA VAL A 103 -2.16 8.17 10.83
C VAL A 103 -2.15 9.11 12.04
N THR A 104 -3.32 9.35 12.68
CA THR A 104 -3.39 10.16 13.89
C THR A 104 -2.64 9.50 15.06
N GLY A 105 -2.85 8.21 15.26
CA GLY A 105 -2.19 7.45 16.32
C GLY A 105 -0.67 7.41 16.16
N THR A 106 -0.19 7.11 14.96
CA THR A 106 1.25 7.14 14.65
C THR A 106 1.83 8.54 14.76
N GLY A 107 1.12 9.58 14.33
CA GLY A 107 1.50 10.97 14.50
C GLY A 107 1.66 11.38 15.97
N LEU A 108 0.71 10.96 16.82
CA LEU A 108 0.79 11.19 18.26
C LEU A 108 2.03 10.51 18.88
N LEU A 109 2.28 9.24 18.51
CA LEU A 109 3.47 8.51 18.97
C LEU A 109 4.77 9.19 18.51
N GLN A 110 4.83 9.72 17.28
CA GLN A 110 5.99 10.46 16.77
C GLN A 110 6.23 11.74 17.54
N VAL A 111 5.19 12.52 17.87
CA VAL A 111 5.32 13.73 18.71
C VAL A 111 5.83 13.37 20.10
N VAL A 112 5.23 12.36 20.74
CA VAL A 112 5.66 11.91 22.07
C VAL A 112 7.11 11.41 22.05
N ALA A 113 7.48 10.62 21.04
CA ALA A 113 8.85 10.14 20.87
C ALA A 113 9.83 11.29 20.65
N GLY A 114 9.50 12.25 19.77
CA GLY A 114 10.33 13.42 19.50
C GLY A 114 10.59 14.28 20.76
N ILE A 115 9.56 14.43 21.62
CA ILE A 115 9.70 15.16 22.87
C ILE A 115 10.55 14.38 23.90
N ARG A 116 10.32 13.07 24.02
CA ARG A 116 11.03 12.22 25.01
C ARG A 116 12.49 12.00 24.65
N LEU A 117 12.78 11.76 23.38
CA LEU A 117 14.13 11.42 22.91
C LEU A 117 14.94 12.63 22.43
N ARG A 118 14.46 13.85 22.63
CA ARG A 118 15.11 15.10 22.18
C ARG A 118 16.58 15.28 22.59
N LYS A 119 17.02 14.57 23.64
CA LYS A 119 18.41 14.60 24.12
C LYS A 119 19.28 13.47 23.56
N GLU A 120 18.68 12.49 22.92
CA GLU A 120 19.34 11.25 22.49
C GLU A 120 19.40 11.12 20.97
N ILE A 121 18.53 11.85 20.22
CA ILE A 121 18.39 11.75 18.76
C ILE A 121 18.63 13.10 18.11
N GLU A 122 19.52 13.12 17.12
CA GLU A 122 19.64 14.27 16.21
C GLU A 122 18.46 14.23 15.22
N GLY A 123 17.70 15.35 15.14
CA GLY A 123 16.56 15.46 14.23
C GLY A 123 15.19 15.34 14.87
N GLU A 124 15.08 15.51 16.19
CA GLU A 124 13.82 15.52 16.95
C GLU A 124 12.79 16.49 16.39
N PHE A 125 13.24 17.63 15.85
CA PHE A 125 12.38 18.63 15.21
C PHE A 125 11.60 18.03 14.02
N TRP A 126 12.26 17.25 13.15
CA TRP A 126 11.64 16.62 12.01
C TRP A 126 10.63 15.54 12.43
N LEU A 127 10.93 14.84 13.53
CA LEU A 127 10.03 13.82 14.07
C LEU A 127 8.75 14.45 14.65
N ILE A 128 8.88 15.55 15.39
CA ILE A 128 7.73 16.30 15.91
C ILE A 128 6.93 16.92 14.77
N LEU A 129 7.59 17.55 13.81
CA LEU A 129 6.92 18.16 12.66
C LEU A 129 6.14 17.13 11.84
N SER A 130 6.76 15.99 11.54
CA SER A 130 6.07 14.89 10.81
C SER A 130 4.87 14.36 11.60
N GLY A 131 5.01 14.22 12.92
CA GLY A 131 3.91 13.80 13.79
C GLY A 131 2.75 14.79 13.79
N LEU A 132 3.01 16.11 13.87
CA LEU A 132 1.98 17.14 13.79
C LEU A 132 1.27 17.15 12.43
N VAL A 133 2.03 17.02 11.33
CA VAL A 133 1.45 16.89 9.97
C VAL A 133 0.57 15.66 9.86
N SER A 134 1.01 14.53 10.42
CA SER A 134 0.21 13.29 10.44
C SER A 134 -1.09 13.46 11.21
N ILE A 135 -1.06 14.06 12.40
CA ILE A 135 -2.28 14.34 13.18
C ILE A 135 -3.22 15.27 12.39
N ALA A 136 -2.70 16.35 11.82
CA ALA A 136 -3.50 17.28 11.02
C ALA A 136 -4.15 16.58 9.82
N LEU A 137 -3.41 15.71 9.12
CA LEU A 137 -3.93 14.89 8.03
C LEU A 137 -5.02 13.96 8.51
N GLY A 138 -4.82 13.22 9.60
CA GLY A 138 -5.83 12.31 10.14
C GLY A 138 -7.12 13.03 10.53
N VAL A 139 -7.04 14.18 11.18
CA VAL A 139 -8.20 15.04 11.49
C VAL A 139 -8.90 15.52 10.20
N PHE A 140 -8.14 15.92 9.19
CA PHE A 140 -8.68 16.35 7.90
C PHE A 140 -9.45 15.21 7.20
N LEU A 141 -8.94 13.97 7.23
CA LEU A 141 -9.60 12.80 6.64
C LEU A 141 -10.98 12.54 7.28
N VAL A 142 -11.09 12.72 8.61
CA VAL A 142 -12.36 12.56 9.33
C VAL A 142 -13.29 13.73 9.07
N ALA A 143 -12.79 14.97 9.08
CA ALA A 143 -13.60 16.17 8.93
C ALA A 143 -14.18 16.33 7.51
N ARG A 144 -13.46 15.85 6.48
CA ARG A 144 -13.85 15.97 5.07
C ARG A 144 -13.58 14.66 4.31
N PRO A 145 -14.39 13.60 4.53
CA PRO A 145 -14.10 12.26 3.99
C PRO A 145 -13.97 12.22 2.46
N GLY A 146 -14.81 12.97 1.73
CA GLY A 146 -14.71 13.04 0.26
C GLY A 146 -13.40 13.65 -0.23
N ALA A 147 -13.01 14.80 0.31
CA ALA A 147 -11.73 15.44 -0.01
C ALA A 147 -10.55 14.61 0.51
N GLY A 148 -10.71 13.97 1.68
CA GLY A 148 -9.73 13.06 2.26
C GLY A 148 -9.45 11.85 1.36
N ALA A 149 -10.49 11.18 0.85
CA ALA A 149 -10.34 10.06 -0.07
C ALA A 149 -9.62 10.47 -1.36
N LEU A 150 -9.95 11.63 -1.93
CA LEU A 150 -9.24 12.18 -3.08
C LEU A 150 -7.77 12.46 -2.79
N SER A 151 -7.46 13.03 -1.61
CA SER A 151 -6.08 13.32 -1.20
C SER A 151 -5.25 12.04 -1.07
N VAL A 152 -5.82 10.98 -0.47
CA VAL A 152 -5.17 9.66 -0.37
C VAL A 152 -4.93 9.07 -1.75
N LEU A 153 -5.92 9.14 -2.65
CA LEU A 153 -5.77 8.67 -4.03
C LEU A 153 -4.66 9.42 -4.78
N TRP A 154 -4.60 10.73 -4.64
CA TRP A 154 -3.55 11.53 -5.29
C TRP A 154 -2.16 11.24 -4.73
N LEU A 155 -2.04 10.97 -3.43
CA LEU A 155 -0.79 10.50 -2.84
C LEU A 155 -0.36 9.15 -3.43
N ILE A 156 -1.29 8.19 -3.53
CA ILE A 156 -1.04 6.88 -4.13
C ILE A 156 -0.63 7.05 -5.61
N ALA A 157 -1.33 7.89 -6.37
CA ALA A 157 -1.04 8.14 -7.77
C ALA A 157 0.34 8.79 -7.97
N THR A 158 0.68 9.77 -7.14
CA THR A 158 1.99 10.43 -7.17
C THR A 158 3.10 9.43 -6.87
N TYR A 159 2.93 8.63 -5.80
CA TYR A 159 3.86 7.56 -5.48
C TYR A 159 4.02 6.56 -6.63
N ALA A 160 2.90 6.14 -7.23
CA ALA A 160 2.89 5.22 -8.36
C ALA A 160 3.68 5.76 -9.56
N ILE A 161 3.50 7.04 -9.90
CA ILE A 161 4.23 7.69 -11.00
C ILE A 161 5.71 7.78 -10.67
N VAL A 162 6.08 8.29 -9.51
CA VAL A 162 7.49 8.41 -9.09
C VAL A 162 8.18 7.05 -9.10
N PHE A 163 7.55 6.05 -8.50
CA PHE A 163 8.09 4.69 -8.44
C PHE A 163 8.18 4.06 -9.83
N GLY A 164 7.17 4.28 -10.67
CA GLY A 164 7.15 3.85 -12.07
C GLY A 164 8.31 4.44 -12.88
N VAL A 165 8.56 5.76 -12.75
CA VAL A 165 9.70 6.42 -13.40
C VAL A 165 11.02 5.82 -12.92
N ILE A 166 11.20 5.62 -11.62
CA ILE A 166 12.41 5.02 -11.07
C ILE A 166 12.64 3.62 -11.63
N LEU A 167 11.59 2.77 -11.71
CA LEU A 167 11.69 1.43 -12.27
C LEU A 167 12.04 1.44 -13.76
N VAL A 168 11.47 2.36 -14.54
CA VAL A 168 11.79 2.51 -15.95
C VAL A 168 13.26 2.90 -16.14
N ILE A 169 13.75 3.89 -15.38
CA ILE A 169 15.16 4.29 -15.41
C ILE A 169 16.06 3.12 -15.00
N LEU A 170 15.68 2.38 -13.95
CA LEU A 170 16.42 1.22 -13.47
C LEU A 170 16.48 0.12 -14.54
N ALA A 171 15.38 -0.16 -15.24
CA ALA A 171 15.33 -1.15 -16.32
C ALA A 171 16.33 -0.84 -17.44
N PHE A 172 16.41 0.42 -17.86
CA PHE A 172 17.39 0.85 -18.86
C PHE A 172 18.84 0.78 -18.36
N ARG A 173 19.09 1.13 -17.09
CA ARG A 173 20.43 0.99 -16.48
C ARG A 173 20.86 -0.47 -16.40
N VAL A 174 19.96 -1.36 -15.98
CA VAL A 174 20.23 -2.81 -15.93
C VAL A 174 20.54 -3.36 -17.32
N ARG A 175 19.78 -2.95 -18.33
CA ARG A 175 20.03 -3.32 -19.74
C ARG A 175 21.43 -2.85 -20.21
N ALA A 176 21.77 -1.58 -19.98
CA ALA A 176 23.05 -1.01 -20.39
C ALA A 176 24.24 -1.69 -19.67
N PHE A 177 24.09 -1.98 -18.37
CA PHE A 177 25.09 -2.69 -17.59
C PHE A 177 25.31 -4.12 -18.10
N ALA A 178 24.22 -4.85 -18.38
CA ALA A 178 24.29 -6.19 -18.92
C ALA A 178 25.02 -6.25 -20.28
N GLN A 179 24.73 -5.28 -21.15
CA GLN A 179 25.40 -5.17 -22.46
C GLN A 179 26.91 -4.93 -22.32
N ARG A 180 27.34 -4.07 -21.39
CA ARG A 180 28.77 -3.80 -21.11
C ARG A 180 29.50 -5.04 -20.60
N LEU A 181 28.88 -5.85 -19.74
CA LEU A 181 29.45 -7.09 -19.23
C LEU A 181 29.60 -8.17 -20.32
N VAL A 182 28.70 -8.20 -21.29
CA VAL A 182 28.81 -9.11 -22.44
C VAL A 182 29.94 -8.66 -23.37
N ALA A 183 30.03 -7.36 -23.68
CA ALA A 183 31.07 -6.79 -24.52
C ALA A 183 32.50 -6.91 -23.94
N ALA A 184 32.64 -6.94 -22.60
CA ALA A 184 33.92 -7.10 -21.93
C ALA A 184 34.43 -8.56 -21.86
N ARG A 185 33.65 -9.53 -22.33
CA ARG A 185 33.96 -10.97 -22.32
C ARG A 185 34.22 -11.57 -23.70
N GLY A 186 33.97 -10.81 -24.75
CA GLY A 186 34.35 -11.15 -26.14
C GLY A 186 35.53 -10.40 -26.60
#